data_508bc835ab4b88b5fd6f7e4c7efad284
#
_entry.id   508bc835ab4b88b5fd6f7e4c7efad284
#
_cell.length_a   1.000
_cell.length_b   1.000
_cell.length_c   1.000
_cell.angle_alpha   90.00
_cell.angle_beta   90.00
_cell.angle_gamma   90.00
#
_symmetry.space_group_name_H-M   'P 1'
#
loop_
_entity.id
_entity.type
_entity.pdbx_description
1 polymer ?
#
loop_
_entity_poly.entity_id
_entity_poly.type
_entity_poly.pdbx_seq_one_letter_code
_entity_poly.pdbx_strand_id
1 'polypeptide(L)'
;FKTLPNTKGKILVSDVSSCFLSEPMDISKYGIVYGGVQKNIGPAGMVISIIREDLITSDVLEGTPTMLTYKTHADAGSLYNTPNCYCIYMCGKVFKWLKAMGGLSAMKERQNCSTIFWMRASYSREPWFQRIAL
;
A
#
# COMPACT_ATOMS: atom_id res chain seq x y z
N PHE A 1 -10.28 0.49 8.56
CA PHE A 1 -11.24 1.42 9.19
C PHE A 1 -12.25 1.89 8.15
N LYS A 2 -13.54 1.87 8.47
CA LYS A 2 -14.61 2.38 7.58
C LYS A 2 -14.68 3.91 7.57
N THR A 3 -14.18 4.55 8.61
CA THR A 3 -14.15 6.01 8.79
C THR A 3 -12.76 6.47 9.18
N LEU A 4 -12.35 7.62 8.66
CA LEU A 4 -11.09 8.24 9.05
C LEU A 4 -11.19 8.85 10.45
N PRO A 5 -10.11 8.84 11.24
CA PRO A 5 -10.09 9.49 12.54
C PRO A 5 -10.22 11.01 12.38
N ASN A 6 -10.80 11.65 13.37
CA ASN A 6 -10.78 13.11 13.44
C ASN A 6 -9.36 13.57 13.82
N THR A 7 -8.65 14.11 12.87
CA THR A 7 -7.25 14.54 13.05
C THR A 7 -7.11 15.89 13.74
N LYS A 8 -8.22 16.61 13.98
CA LYS A 8 -8.21 17.97 14.54
C LYS A 8 -7.23 18.92 13.79
N GLY A 9 -7.21 18.81 12.46
CA GLY A 9 -6.34 19.60 11.60
C GLY A 9 -4.87 19.12 11.52
N LYS A 10 -4.54 18.01 12.15
CA LYS A 10 -3.19 17.40 12.03
C LYS A 10 -3.06 16.58 10.74
N ILE A 11 -1.84 16.45 10.28
CA ILE A 11 -1.49 15.64 9.11
C ILE A 11 -1.77 14.17 9.40
N LEU A 12 -2.57 13.54 8.52
CA LEU A 12 -2.85 12.12 8.62
C LEU A 12 -1.79 11.33 7.82
N VAL A 13 -1.13 10.41 8.49
CA VAL A 13 -0.17 9.48 7.90
C VAL A 13 -0.72 8.07 8.01
N SER A 14 -0.64 7.28 6.96
CA SER A 14 -1.17 5.91 6.95
C SER A 14 -0.18 4.90 6.36
N ASP A 15 0.08 3.83 7.12
CA ASP A 15 0.68 2.60 6.60
C ASP A 15 -0.42 1.72 6.00
N VAL A 16 -0.33 1.48 4.71
CA VAL A 16 -1.29 0.66 3.96
C VAL A 16 -0.67 -0.64 3.42
N SER A 17 0.47 -1.05 3.96
CA SER A 17 1.22 -2.24 3.49
C SER A 17 0.35 -3.48 3.32
N SER A 18 -0.64 -3.70 4.19
CA SER A 18 -1.49 -4.88 4.17
C SER A 18 -2.72 -4.78 3.26
N CYS A 19 -3.10 -3.58 2.84
CA CYS A 19 -4.30 -3.33 2.03
C CYS A 19 -4.06 -2.43 0.81
N PHE A 20 -2.80 -2.16 0.48
CA PHE A 20 -2.45 -1.28 -0.64
C PHE A 20 -3.05 -1.82 -1.94
N LEU A 21 -3.80 -0.98 -2.67
CA LEU A 21 -4.54 -1.33 -3.90
C LEU A 21 -5.62 -2.41 -3.73
N SER A 22 -6.09 -2.66 -2.53
CA SER A 22 -7.20 -3.60 -2.27
C SER A 22 -8.55 -3.00 -2.64
N GLU A 23 -8.69 -1.70 -2.47
CA GLU A 23 -9.92 -0.95 -2.73
C GLU A 23 -9.60 0.50 -3.10
N PRO A 24 -10.58 1.23 -3.69
CA PRO A 24 -10.44 2.66 -3.92
C PRO A 24 -10.19 3.40 -2.61
N MET A 25 -9.23 4.32 -2.62
CA MET A 25 -8.84 5.15 -1.49
C MET A 25 -8.71 6.59 -1.95
N ASP A 26 -9.35 7.51 -1.22
CA ASP A 26 -9.22 8.94 -1.46
C ASP A 26 -7.94 9.46 -0.77
N ILE A 27 -6.84 9.44 -1.52
CA ILE A 27 -5.52 9.85 -1.01
C ILE A 27 -5.44 11.35 -0.67
N SER A 28 -6.36 12.19 -1.18
CA SER A 28 -6.35 13.63 -0.89
C SER A 28 -6.57 13.94 0.60
N LYS A 29 -7.13 13.01 1.34
CA LYS A 29 -7.38 13.13 2.79
C LYS A 29 -6.15 12.87 3.66
N TYR A 30 -5.04 12.47 3.05
CA TYR A 30 -3.81 12.11 3.77
C TYR A 30 -2.69 13.08 3.41
N GLY A 31 -1.77 13.28 4.33
CA GLY A 31 -0.50 13.91 4.02
C GLY A 31 0.51 12.93 3.46
N ILE A 32 0.54 11.71 4.03
CA ILE A 32 1.42 10.64 3.58
C ILE A 32 0.66 9.32 3.62
N VAL A 33 0.74 8.56 2.53
CA VAL A 33 0.32 7.16 2.45
C VAL A 33 1.52 6.35 2.00
N TYR A 34 1.90 5.33 2.75
CA TYR A 34 3.02 4.48 2.36
C TYR A 34 2.70 3.01 2.59
N GLY A 35 3.42 2.14 1.90
CA GLY A 35 3.28 0.71 2.09
C GLY A 35 4.40 -0.09 1.46
N GLY A 36 4.87 -1.11 2.19
CA GLY A 36 5.73 -2.15 1.66
C GLY A 36 4.96 -3.01 0.67
N VAL A 37 5.55 -3.29 -0.49
CA VAL A 37 4.86 -3.98 -1.58
C VAL A 37 4.68 -5.49 -1.36
N GLN A 38 5.42 -6.09 -0.43
CA GLN A 38 5.55 -7.54 -0.23
C GLN A 38 4.26 -8.25 0.17
N LYS A 39 3.24 -7.54 0.61
CA LYS A 39 1.96 -8.16 1.04
C LYS A 39 0.95 -8.24 -0.09
N ASN A 40 0.81 -7.18 -0.89
CA ASN A 40 -0.31 -7.08 -1.83
C ASN A 40 0.05 -6.61 -3.24
N ILE A 41 1.30 -6.22 -3.50
CA ILE A 41 1.70 -5.62 -4.78
C ILE A 41 2.79 -6.41 -5.50
N GLY A 42 3.81 -6.90 -4.78
CA GLY A 42 4.95 -7.55 -5.40
C GLY A 42 5.91 -8.20 -4.42
N PRO A 43 7.12 -8.56 -4.87
CA PRO A 43 8.15 -9.12 -3.99
C PRO A 43 8.65 -8.10 -2.97
N ALA A 44 9.22 -8.58 -1.86
CA ALA A 44 9.87 -7.73 -0.86
C ALA A 44 11.05 -6.94 -1.45
N GLY A 45 11.29 -5.73 -0.94
CA GLY A 45 12.45 -4.92 -1.30
C GLY A 45 12.11 -3.53 -1.85
N MET A 46 10.86 -3.13 -1.80
CA MET A 46 10.43 -1.78 -2.18
C MET A 46 9.32 -1.26 -1.25
N VAL A 47 9.32 0.03 -1.04
CA VAL A 47 8.21 0.78 -0.41
C VAL A 47 7.71 1.81 -1.42
N ILE A 48 6.41 1.95 -1.52
CA ILE A 48 5.79 3.04 -2.28
C ILE A 48 5.29 4.06 -1.26
N SER A 49 5.68 5.34 -1.46
CA SER A 49 5.22 6.45 -0.65
C SER A 49 4.54 7.48 -1.54
N ILE A 50 3.31 7.85 -1.18
CA ILE A 50 2.55 8.93 -1.80
C ILE A 50 2.51 10.07 -0.79
N ILE A 51 3.13 11.17 -1.12
CA ILE A 51 3.39 12.28 -0.20
C ILE A 51 2.81 13.54 -0.78
N ARG A 52 2.09 14.30 0.02
CA ARG A 52 1.59 15.62 -0.36
C ARG A 52 2.77 16.57 -0.57
N GLU A 53 2.76 17.33 -1.66
CA GLU A 53 3.91 18.11 -2.12
C GLU A 53 4.43 19.13 -1.09
N ASP A 54 3.52 19.76 -0.35
CA ASP A 54 3.89 20.72 0.71
C ASP A 54 4.66 20.10 1.89
N LEU A 55 4.71 18.76 1.99
CA LEU A 55 5.47 18.05 3.02
C LEU A 55 6.87 17.62 2.53
N ILE A 56 7.20 17.85 1.25
CA ILE A 56 8.50 17.54 0.67
C ILE A 56 9.39 18.79 0.81
N THR A 57 9.92 19.01 1.99
CA THR A 57 10.71 20.19 2.33
C THR A 57 12.14 19.83 2.75
N SER A 58 13.03 20.81 2.75
CA SER A 58 14.36 20.73 3.34
C SER A 58 14.37 21.15 4.82
N ASP A 59 13.24 21.62 5.34
CA ASP A 59 13.06 21.95 6.75
C ASP A 59 12.82 20.67 7.54
N VAL A 60 13.91 20.07 8.02
CA VAL A 60 13.92 18.82 8.78
C VAL A 60 14.61 19.05 10.12
N LEU A 61 14.35 18.17 11.09
CA LEU A 61 14.99 18.25 12.39
C LEU A 61 16.53 18.18 12.26
N GLU A 62 17.23 18.95 13.07
CA GLU A 62 18.68 18.90 13.11
C GLU A 62 19.17 17.46 13.39
N GLY A 63 20.18 17.02 12.67
CA GLY A 63 20.70 15.66 12.74
C GLY A 63 19.90 14.61 11.97
N THR A 64 18.87 15.00 11.22
CA THR A 64 18.14 14.05 10.36
C THR A 64 19.06 13.47 9.28
N PRO A 65 19.24 12.14 9.21
CA PRO A 65 20.03 11.51 8.17
C PRO A 65 19.46 11.80 6.76
N THR A 66 20.35 11.96 5.77
CA THR A 66 19.99 12.24 4.39
C THR A 66 18.92 11.29 3.83
N MET A 67 19.03 9.98 4.14
CA MET A 67 18.09 8.96 3.67
C MET A 67 16.71 9.01 4.33
N LEU A 68 16.55 9.75 5.44
CA LEU A 68 15.26 9.96 6.09
C LEU A 68 14.59 11.28 5.66
N THR A 69 15.18 11.99 4.69
CA THR A 69 14.65 13.24 4.16
C THR A 69 13.91 12.94 2.84
N TYR A 70 12.60 13.13 2.81
CA TYR A 70 11.81 12.86 1.60
C TYR A 70 12.25 13.68 0.38
N LYS A 71 12.70 14.92 0.59
CA LYS A 71 13.21 15.78 -0.47
C LYS A 71 14.41 15.16 -1.20
N THR A 72 15.32 14.50 -0.51
CA THR A 72 16.45 13.78 -1.11
C THR A 72 15.98 12.77 -2.15
N HIS A 73 14.93 12.00 -1.83
CA HIS A 73 14.38 11.01 -2.75
C HIS A 73 13.58 11.65 -3.88
N ALA A 74 12.81 12.70 -3.59
CA ALA A 74 12.00 13.39 -4.59
C ALA A 74 12.86 14.08 -5.65
N ASP A 75 13.88 14.82 -5.23
CA ASP A 75 14.80 15.54 -6.15
C ASP A 75 15.58 14.57 -7.04
N ALA A 76 15.87 13.37 -6.55
CA ALA A 76 16.55 12.33 -7.30
C ALA A 76 15.59 11.41 -8.10
N GLY A 77 14.30 11.73 -8.19
CA GLY A 77 13.31 10.90 -8.87
C GLY A 77 13.23 9.47 -8.33
N SER A 78 13.42 9.31 -7.02
CA SER A 78 13.52 8.01 -6.30
C SER A 78 14.74 7.16 -6.68
N LEU A 79 15.75 7.75 -7.32
CA LEU A 79 16.98 7.08 -7.78
C LEU A 79 18.23 7.63 -7.06
N TYR A 80 18.08 8.11 -5.85
CA TYR A 80 19.22 8.59 -5.06
C TYR A 80 20.29 7.51 -4.85
N ASN A 81 19.87 6.27 -4.76
CA ASN A 81 20.71 5.07 -4.80
C ASN A 81 20.11 4.05 -5.78
N THR A 82 20.87 3.01 -6.13
CA THR A 82 20.43 1.97 -7.07
C THR A 82 19.15 1.30 -6.57
N PRO A 83 18.05 1.33 -7.35
CA PRO A 83 16.78 0.75 -6.96
C PRO A 83 16.76 -0.77 -7.17
N ASN A 84 15.84 -1.45 -6.49
CA ASN A 84 15.55 -2.87 -6.75
C ASN A 84 14.74 -3.01 -8.06
N CYS A 85 15.44 -3.08 -9.20
CA CYS A 85 14.84 -3.13 -10.54
C CYS A 85 13.86 -4.30 -10.70
N TYR A 86 14.18 -5.49 -10.15
CA TYR A 86 13.31 -6.65 -10.23
C TYR A 86 11.97 -6.39 -9.51
N CYS A 87 12.02 -5.83 -8.31
CA CYS A 87 10.82 -5.51 -7.56
C CYS A 87 9.94 -4.48 -8.29
N ILE A 88 10.54 -3.43 -8.83
CA ILE A 88 9.85 -2.40 -9.63
C ILE A 88 9.18 -3.03 -10.86
N TYR A 89 9.91 -3.90 -11.59
CA TYR A 89 9.37 -4.59 -12.76
C TYR A 89 8.16 -5.44 -12.40
N MET A 90 8.24 -6.23 -11.33
CA MET A 90 7.15 -7.10 -10.88
C MET A 90 5.93 -6.28 -10.43
N CYS A 91 6.13 -5.21 -9.68
CA CYS A 91 5.04 -4.29 -9.31
C CYS A 91 4.37 -3.69 -10.56
N GLY A 92 5.16 -3.31 -11.57
CA GLY A 92 4.63 -2.84 -12.85
C GLY A 92 3.75 -3.87 -13.57
N LYS A 93 4.08 -5.17 -13.48
CA LYS A 93 3.23 -6.25 -14.00
C LYS A 93 1.91 -6.35 -13.24
N VAL A 94 1.97 -6.27 -11.91
CA VAL A 94 0.77 -6.30 -11.07
C VAL A 94 -0.14 -5.09 -11.34
N PHE A 95 0.41 -3.90 -11.54
CA PHE A 95 -0.37 -2.72 -11.88
C PHE A 95 -1.08 -2.86 -13.24
N LYS A 96 -0.39 -3.41 -14.25
CA LYS A 96 -0.99 -3.69 -15.56
C LYS A 96 -2.13 -4.71 -15.45
N TRP A 97 -1.90 -5.78 -14.71
CA TRP A 97 -2.92 -6.79 -14.44
C TRP A 97 -4.14 -6.21 -13.71
N LEU A 98 -3.92 -5.43 -12.65
CA LEU A 98 -4.98 -4.77 -11.88
C LEU A 98 -5.80 -3.84 -12.77
N LYS A 99 -5.13 -3.04 -13.64
CA LYS A 99 -5.80 -2.16 -14.61
C LYS A 99 -6.65 -2.96 -15.61
N ALA A 100 -6.13 -4.08 -16.12
CA ALA A 100 -6.84 -4.94 -17.06
C ALA A 100 -8.08 -5.63 -16.44
N MET A 101 -8.06 -5.86 -15.13
CA MET A 101 -9.19 -6.42 -14.38
C MET A 101 -10.34 -5.44 -14.09
N GLY A 102 -10.21 -4.17 -14.46
CA GLY A 102 -11.19 -3.13 -14.14
C GLY A 102 -10.82 -2.25 -12.95
N GLY A 103 -9.57 -2.32 -12.48
CA GLY A 103 -9.02 -1.44 -11.45
C GLY A 103 -9.46 -1.78 -10.02
N LEU A 104 -9.38 -0.78 -9.13
CA LEU A 104 -9.58 -0.98 -7.70
C LEU A 104 -11.02 -1.31 -7.32
N SER A 105 -12.02 -0.86 -8.09
CA SER A 105 -13.42 -1.17 -7.83
C SER A 105 -13.70 -2.65 -8.05
N ALA A 106 -13.22 -3.21 -9.16
CA ALA A 106 -13.33 -4.65 -9.45
C ALA A 106 -12.56 -5.50 -8.43
N MET A 107 -11.40 -5.02 -7.96
CA MET A 107 -10.63 -5.68 -6.91
C MET A 107 -11.40 -5.73 -5.59
N LYS A 108 -12.02 -4.64 -5.19
CA LYS A 108 -12.86 -4.57 -3.98
C LYS A 108 -14.01 -5.56 -4.02
N GLU A 109 -14.73 -5.66 -5.15
CA GLU A 109 -15.81 -6.61 -5.33
C GLU A 109 -15.32 -8.06 -5.20
N ARG A 110 -14.20 -8.37 -5.84
CA ARG A 110 -13.57 -9.70 -5.77
C ARG A 110 -13.15 -10.07 -4.35
N GLN A 111 -12.58 -9.15 -3.60
CA GLN A 111 -12.19 -9.39 -2.20
C GLN A 111 -13.40 -9.58 -1.29
N ASN A 112 -14.46 -8.82 -1.49
CA ASN A 112 -15.71 -9.02 -0.75
C ASN A 112 -16.28 -10.42 -0.99
N CYS A 113 -16.28 -10.89 -2.25
CA CYS A 113 -16.70 -12.26 -2.57
C CYS A 113 -15.81 -13.32 -1.89
N SER A 114 -14.48 -13.12 -1.91
CA SER A 114 -13.53 -14.04 -1.25
C SER A 114 -13.74 -14.06 0.26
N THR A 115 -13.92 -12.93 0.89
CA THR A 115 -14.17 -12.83 2.35
C THR A 115 -15.46 -13.52 2.72
N ILE A 116 -16.54 -13.35 1.95
CA ILE A 116 -17.82 -14.03 2.18
C ILE A 116 -17.65 -15.55 1.99
N PHE A 117 -16.91 -15.99 1.00
CA PHE A 117 -16.61 -17.40 0.78
C PHE A 117 -15.85 -18.00 1.96
N TRP A 118 -14.78 -17.35 2.43
CA TRP A 118 -14.01 -17.78 3.58
C TRP A 118 -14.81 -17.79 4.88
N MET A 119 -15.64 -16.77 5.13
CA MET A 119 -16.54 -16.76 6.28
C MET A 119 -17.54 -17.92 6.22
N ARG A 120 -18.17 -18.16 5.07
CA ARG A 120 -19.09 -19.30 4.90
C ARG A 120 -18.38 -20.64 5.08
N ALA A 121 -17.18 -20.79 4.51
CA ALA A 121 -16.40 -22.01 4.67
C ALA A 121 -15.95 -22.24 6.12
N SER A 122 -15.60 -21.18 6.86
CA SER A 122 -15.25 -21.27 8.27
C SER A 122 -16.43 -21.65 9.18
N TYR A 123 -17.66 -21.35 8.77
CA TYR A 123 -18.87 -21.74 9.47
C TYR A 123 -19.43 -23.10 9.02
N SER A 124 -19.07 -23.56 7.81
CA SER A 124 -19.42 -24.91 7.38
C SER A 124 -18.43 -25.90 8.01
N ARG A 125 -18.92 -26.85 8.80
CA ARG A 125 -18.11 -27.91 9.40
C ARG A 125 -17.65 -28.96 8.37
N GLU A 126 -17.23 -28.52 7.18
CA GLU A 126 -16.76 -29.42 6.11
C GLU A 126 -15.37 -29.99 6.46
N PRO A 127 -15.19 -31.32 6.51
CA PRO A 127 -13.97 -31.97 7.00
C PRO A 127 -12.69 -31.65 6.23
N TRP A 128 -12.79 -31.18 4.97
CA TRP A 128 -11.63 -30.85 4.14
C TRP A 128 -10.94 -29.53 4.53
N PHE A 129 -11.64 -28.67 5.27
CA PHE A 129 -11.08 -27.39 5.74
C PHE A 129 -10.10 -27.56 6.92
N GLN A 130 -10.24 -28.63 7.69
CA GLN A 130 -9.34 -28.92 8.81
C GLN A 130 -7.94 -29.39 8.38
N ARG A 131 -7.72 -29.67 7.09
CA ARG A 131 -6.42 -30.10 6.56
C ARG A 131 -5.51 -29.00 6.02
N ILE A 132 -5.98 -27.76 5.95
CA ILE A 132 -5.23 -26.61 5.42
C ILE A 132 -4.71 -25.67 6.52
N ALA A 133 -5.08 -25.89 7.78
CA ALA A 133 -4.69 -25.06 8.92
C ALA A 133 -3.52 -25.66 9.72
N LEU A 134 -2.44 -26.07 9.02
CA LEU A 134 -1.14 -26.40 9.63
C LEU A 134 -0.06 -25.54 8.99
#